data_1809f680cbc8ba6752fc58f814b71482
#
_entry.id   1809f680cbc8ba6752fc58f814b71482
#
_cell.length_a   1.000
_cell.length_b   1.000
_cell.length_c   1.000
_cell.angle_alpha   90.00
_cell.angle_beta   90.00
_cell.angle_gamma   90.00
#
_symmetry.space_group_name_H-M   'P 1'
#
loop_
_entity.id
_entity.type
_entity.pdbx_description
1 polymer ?
#
loop_
_entity_poly.entity_id
_entity_poly.type
_entity_poly.pdbx_seq_one_letter_code
_entity_poly.pdbx_strand_id
1 'polypeptide(L)'
;DQIKTVADINPQVIFLSYGMNDVIATNGDTDLFIKEYKAVIDQLRKKLPDTTLYVNSIFPVSAAKQEEKPVFQKIPEYNAALQKMCDENQIAFLDNTSLVSDTYYEEDGIHFKADFYPIWLKRMAEVATL
;
A
#
# COMPACT_ATOMS: atom_id res chain seq x y z
N ASP A 1 17.82 6.13 7.55
CA ASP A 1 16.71 5.30 7.17
C ASP A 1 15.57 6.17 6.62
N GLN A 2 14.59 5.55 5.98
CA GLN A 2 13.48 6.27 5.34
C GLN A 2 12.62 7.03 6.35
N ILE A 3 12.38 6.48 7.52
CA ILE A 3 11.55 7.11 8.56
C ILE A 3 12.23 8.39 9.07
N LYS A 4 13.53 8.35 9.30
CA LYS A 4 14.29 9.54 9.70
C LYS A 4 14.23 10.63 8.63
N THR A 5 14.43 10.26 7.37
CA THR A 5 14.38 11.20 6.25
C THR A 5 13.01 11.88 6.17
N VAL A 6 11.92 11.11 6.29
CA VAL A 6 10.55 11.62 6.27
C VAL A 6 10.30 12.51 7.49
N ALA A 7 10.79 12.13 8.66
CA ALA A 7 10.65 12.92 9.88
C ALA A 7 11.34 14.30 9.75
N ASP A 8 12.51 14.33 9.11
CA ASP A 8 13.26 15.58 8.88
C ASP A 8 12.49 16.53 7.95
N ILE A 9 11.75 15.98 6.97
CA ILE A 9 10.89 16.75 6.07
C ILE A 9 9.64 17.29 6.80
N ASN A 10 9.15 16.56 7.79
CA ASN A 10 7.97 16.88 8.59
C ASN A 10 6.73 17.17 7.72
N PRO A 11 6.26 16.22 6.90
CA PRO A 11 5.12 16.43 6.01
C PRO A 11 3.79 16.49 6.78
N GLN A 12 2.79 17.16 6.18
CA GLN A 12 1.43 17.19 6.74
C GLN A 12 0.67 15.89 6.48
N VAL A 13 0.95 15.24 5.36
CA VAL A 13 0.26 14.04 4.90
C VAL A 13 1.27 13.04 4.40
N ILE A 14 1.08 11.78 4.75
CA ILE A 14 1.87 10.66 4.22
C ILE A 14 0.92 9.60 3.68
N PHE A 15 1.18 9.15 2.46
CA PHE A 15 0.54 7.98 1.88
C PHE A 15 1.52 6.81 1.94
N LEU A 16 1.13 5.76 2.66
CA LEU A 16 1.92 4.54 2.74
C LEU A 16 1.50 3.57 1.65
N SER A 17 2.48 3.04 0.95
CA SER A 17 2.24 2.14 -0.17
C SER A 17 3.30 1.02 -0.16
N TYR A 18 3.17 0.12 0.80
CA TYR A 18 3.99 -1.08 0.87
C TYR A 18 3.21 -2.27 0.34
N GLY A 19 3.91 -3.29 -0.10
CA GLY A 19 3.19 -4.52 -0.27
C GLY A 19 3.80 -5.58 -1.16
N MET A 20 4.14 -5.30 -2.42
CA MET A 20 4.50 -6.36 -3.37
C MET A 20 5.66 -7.22 -2.88
N ASN A 21 6.77 -6.57 -2.49
CA ASN A 21 7.93 -7.29 -1.96
C ASN A 21 7.63 -7.94 -0.61
N ASP A 22 6.77 -7.32 0.17
CA ASP A 22 6.39 -7.83 1.50
C ASP A 22 5.48 -9.05 1.41
N VAL A 23 4.61 -9.12 0.39
CA VAL A 23 3.81 -10.33 0.12
C VAL A 23 4.74 -11.51 -0.17
N ILE A 24 5.76 -11.30 -1.00
CA ILE A 24 6.75 -12.33 -1.31
C ILE A 24 7.54 -12.71 -0.05
N ALA A 25 8.03 -11.72 0.70
CA ALA A 25 8.87 -11.93 1.87
C ALA A 25 8.14 -12.65 3.00
N THR A 26 6.87 -12.36 3.22
CA THR A 26 6.06 -13.00 4.26
C THR A 26 5.39 -14.30 3.80
N ASN A 27 5.43 -14.59 2.51
CA ASN A 27 4.98 -15.83 1.89
C ASN A 27 3.59 -16.30 2.38
N GLY A 28 2.64 -15.37 2.40
CA GLY A 28 1.26 -15.66 2.80
C GLY A 28 0.96 -15.50 4.28
N ASP A 29 1.95 -15.15 5.10
CA ASP A 29 1.75 -14.88 6.52
C ASP A 29 1.26 -13.44 6.71
N THR A 30 -0.06 -13.24 6.69
CA THR A 30 -0.66 -11.92 6.84
C THR A 30 -0.43 -11.32 8.22
N ASP A 31 -0.37 -12.15 9.27
CA ASP A 31 -0.13 -11.66 10.64
C ASP A 31 1.26 -11.05 10.76
N LEU A 32 2.28 -11.70 10.19
CA LEU A 32 3.64 -11.16 10.17
C LEU A 32 3.70 -9.84 9.39
N PHE A 33 3.06 -9.80 8.22
CA PHE A 33 2.99 -8.60 7.39
C PHE A 33 2.36 -7.43 8.16
N ILE A 34 1.23 -7.66 8.82
CA ILE A 34 0.53 -6.63 9.61
C ILE A 34 1.37 -6.16 10.79
N LYS A 35 2.05 -7.08 11.47
CA LYS A 35 2.94 -6.74 12.59
C LYS A 35 4.05 -5.79 12.14
N GLU A 36 4.69 -6.09 11.02
CA GLU A 36 5.75 -5.25 10.46
C GLU A 36 5.21 -3.89 10.01
N TYR A 37 4.06 -3.89 9.36
CA TYR A 37 3.41 -2.65 8.89
C TYR A 37 3.03 -1.74 10.04
N LYS A 38 2.43 -2.31 11.09
CA LYS A 38 2.04 -1.56 12.28
C LYS A 38 3.25 -0.96 13.00
N ALA A 39 4.37 -1.67 13.02
CA ALA A 39 5.61 -1.14 13.60
C ALA A 39 6.07 0.14 12.89
N VAL A 40 5.96 0.19 11.55
CA VAL A 40 6.27 1.39 10.77
C VAL A 40 5.31 2.53 11.12
N ILE A 41 4.01 2.24 11.21
CA ILE A 41 3.00 3.23 11.57
C ILE A 41 3.26 3.81 12.96
N ASP A 42 3.55 2.95 13.94
CA ASP A 42 3.81 3.39 15.30
C ASP A 42 5.03 4.30 15.38
N GLN A 43 6.09 4.00 14.64
CA GLN A 43 7.28 4.85 14.55
C GLN A 43 6.96 6.21 13.91
N LEU A 44 6.17 6.21 12.83
CA LEU A 44 5.76 7.45 12.17
C LEU A 44 4.92 8.32 13.08
N ARG A 45 3.95 7.74 13.79
CA ARG A 45 3.09 8.47 14.72
C ARG A 45 3.88 9.05 15.89
N LYS A 46 4.91 8.33 16.35
CA LYS A 46 5.76 8.82 17.43
C LYS A 46 6.60 10.02 17.00
N LYS A 47 7.16 9.97 15.78
CA LYS A 47 8.04 11.03 15.26
C LYS A 47 7.28 12.18 14.64
N LEU A 48 6.08 11.93 14.11
CA LEU A 48 5.27 12.88 13.35
C LEU A 48 3.82 12.86 13.86
N PRO A 49 3.57 13.29 15.12
CA PRO A 49 2.24 13.15 15.73
C PRO A 49 1.15 13.96 15.05
N ASP A 50 1.51 15.02 14.31
CA ASP A 50 0.55 15.88 13.62
C ASP A 50 0.35 15.51 12.15
N THR A 51 1.04 14.51 11.65
CA THR A 51 0.94 14.06 10.28
C THR A 51 -0.26 13.13 10.10
N THR A 52 -1.09 13.38 9.08
CA THR A 52 -2.18 12.48 8.72
C THR A 52 -1.64 11.34 7.86
N LEU A 53 -1.95 10.12 8.24
CA LEU A 53 -1.52 8.92 7.53
C LEU A 53 -2.66 8.34 6.72
N TYR A 54 -2.36 7.92 5.49
CA TYR A 54 -3.26 7.16 4.62
C TYR A 54 -2.53 5.90 4.19
N VAL A 55 -3.25 4.80 4.08
CA VAL A 55 -2.69 3.51 3.65
C VAL A 55 -3.33 3.13 2.32
N ASN A 56 -2.51 2.93 1.30
CA ASN A 56 -2.95 2.40 0.02
C ASN A 56 -3.04 0.88 0.08
N SER A 57 -4.05 0.30 -0.58
CA SER A 57 -4.12 -1.14 -0.78
C SER A 57 -2.93 -1.62 -1.61
N ILE A 58 -2.61 -2.90 -1.48
CA ILE A 58 -1.65 -3.55 -2.38
C ILE A 58 -2.34 -3.73 -3.73
N PHE A 59 -1.67 -3.31 -4.81
CA PHE A 59 -2.21 -3.48 -6.15
C PHE A 59 -2.25 -4.95 -6.54
N PRO A 60 -3.29 -5.39 -7.24
CA PRO A 60 -3.31 -6.73 -7.79
C PRO A 60 -2.25 -6.85 -8.89
N VAL A 61 -1.80 -8.07 -9.14
CA VAL A 61 -0.95 -8.38 -10.31
C VAL A 61 -1.79 -9.00 -11.41
N SER A 62 -1.24 -9.10 -12.63
CA SER A 62 -1.97 -9.72 -13.73
C SER A 62 -2.30 -11.19 -13.44
N ALA A 63 -3.32 -11.73 -14.11
CA ALA A 63 -3.71 -13.14 -13.96
C ALA A 63 -2.55 -14.08 -14.30
N ALA A 64 -1.79 -13.77 -15.34
CA ALA A 64 -0.62 -14.56 -15.73
C ALA A 64 0.44 -14.59 -14.63
N LYS A 65 0.67 -13.45 -13.96
CA LYS A 65 1.64 -13.37 -12.87
C LYS A 65 1.17 -14.13 -11.63
N GLN A 66 -0.13 -14.15 -11.36
CA GLN A 66 -0.70 -14.95 -10.27
C GLN A 66 -0.51 -16.45 -10.50
N GLU A 67 -0.59 -16.91 -11.74
CA GLU A 67 -0.31 -18.29 -12.08
C GLU A 67 1.17 -18.64 -11.91
N GLU A 68 2.05 -17.72 -12.32
CA GLU A 68 3.50 -17.90 -12.20
C GLU A 68 3.96 -17.94 -10.75
N LYS A 69 3.39 -17.05 -9.90
CA LYS A 69 3.70 -16.95 -8.47
C LYS A 69 2.41 -16.99 -7.65
N PRO A 70 1.97 -18.17 -7.21
CA PRO A 70 0.68 -18.32 -6.53
C PRO A 70 0.52 -17.50 -5.25
N VAL A 71 1.61 -17.07 -4.60
CA VAL A 71 1.51 -16.22 -3.40
C VAL A 71 0.78 -14.91 -3.69
N PHE A 72 0.82 -14.42 -4.92
CA PHE A 72 0.10 -13.20 -5.31
C PHE A 72 -1.42 -13.36 -5.31
N GLN A 73 -1.93 -14.59 -5.32
CA GLN A 73 -3.36 -14.86 -5.17
C GLN A 73 -3.87 -14.51 -3.77
N LYS A 74 -2.96 -14.31 -2.82
CA LYS A 74 -3.29 -13.92 -1.45
C LYS A 74 -3.38 -12.40 -1.25
N ILE A 75 -3.12 -11.61 -2.27
CA ILE A 75 -3.20 -10.14 -2.17
C ILE A 75 -4.55 -9.68 -1.60
N PRO A 76 -5.72 -10.21 -2.01
CA PRO A 76 -6.98 -9.81 -1.39
C PRO A 76 -7.03 -10.08 0.13
N GLU A 77 -6.44 -11.18 0.60
CA GLU A 77 -6.35 -11.49 2.04
C GLU A 77 -5.47 -10.48 2.77
N TYR A 78 -4.35 -10.09 2.17
CA TYR A 78 -3.47 -9.06 2.71
C TYR A 78 -4.20 -7.72 2.80
N ASN A 79 -4.94 -7.35 1.77
CA ASN A 79 -5.72 -6.11 1.76
C ASN A 79 -6.83 -6.10 2.81
N ALA A 80 -7.50 -7.23 3.01
CA ALA A 80 -8.50 -7.36 4.07
C ALA A 80 -7.87 -7.17 5.45
N ALA A 81 -6.70 -7.75 5.68
CA ALA A 81 -5.96 -7.58 6.93
C ALA A 81 -5.49 -6.13 7.13
N LEU A 82 -5.03 -5.47 6.06
CA LEU A 82 -4.65 -4.06 6.09
C LEU A 82 -5.83 -3.16 6.44
N GLN A 83 -6.98 -3.39 5.82
CA GLN A 83 -8.18 -2.60 6.08
C GLN A 83 -8.61 -2.73 7.55
N LYS A 84 -8.59 -3.94 8.08
CA LYS A 84 -8.91 -4.19 9.49
C LYS A 84 -7.96 -3.43 10.41
N MET A 85 -6.65 -3.50 10.14
CA MET A 85 -5.64 -2.78 10.93
C MET A 85 -5.85 -1.27 10.86
N CYS A 86 -6.16 -0.74 9.68
CA CYS A 86 -6.45 0.68 9.52
C CYS A 86 -7.68 1.12 10.30
N ASP A 87 -8.77 0.32 10.26
CA ASP A 87 -9.99 0.61 11.02
C ASP A 87 -9.72 0.61 12.52
N GLU A 88 -8.94 -0.34 13.01
CA GLU A 88 -8.60 -0.44 14.43
C GLU A 88 -7.70 0.70 14.91
N ASN A 89 -6.95 1.33 14.02
CA ASN A 89 -6.00 2.40 14.33
C ASN A 89 -6.44 3.78 13.81
N GLN A 90 -7.68 3.91 13.35
CA GLN A 90 -8.27 5.16 12.84
C GLN A 90 -7.42 5.77 11.72
N ILE A 91 -7.05 4.93 10.76
CA ILE A 91 -6.32 5.34 9.55
C ILE A 91 -7.21 5.11 8.33
N ALA A 92 -7.24 6.06 7.41
CA ALA A 92 -7.98 5.90 6.16
C ALA A 92 -7.27 4.89 5.25
N PHE A 93 -8.02 3.92 4.76
CA PHE A 93 -7.55 2.89 3.83
C PHE A 93 -8.11 3.17 2.44
N LEU A 94 -7.23 3.25 1.44
CA LEU A 94 -7.60 3.49 0.05
C LEU A 94 -7.55 2.18 -0.72
N ASP A 95 -8.72 1.61 -1.03
CA ASP A 95 -8.81 0.45 -1.90
C ASP A 95 -8.72 0.89 -3.36
N ASN A 96 -7.57 0.67 -3.98
CA ASN A 96 -7.30 1.09 -5.36
C ASN A 96 -7.55 -0.02 -6.38
N THR A 97 -8.10 -1.15 -5.98
CA THR A 97 -8.29 -2.31 -6.85
C THR A 97 -9.14 -1.95 -8.08
N SER A 98 -10.17 -1.13 -7.91
CA SER A 98 -11.04 -0.69 -8.99
C SER A 98 -10.37 0.22 -10.03
N LEU A 99 -9.22 0.81 -9.70
CA LEU A 99 -8.48 1.67 -10.64
C LEU A 99 -7.66 0.87 -11.64
N VAL A 100 -7.37 -0.39 -11.34
CA VAL A 100 -6.46 -1.22 -12.12
C VAL A 100 -7.21 -1.95 -13.22
N SER A 101 -6.65 -1.93 -14.44
CA SER A 101 -7.08 -2.78 -15.54
C SER A 101 -5.86 -3.39 -16.21
N ASP A 102 -6.06 -4.47 -16.97
CA ASP A 102 -4.96 -5.19 -17.61
C ASP A 102 -4.14 -4.31 -18.57
N THR A 103 -4.76 -3.26 -19.12
CA THR A 103 -4.08 -2.35 -20.04
C THR A 103 -2.98 -1.52 -19.40
N TYR A 104 -2.98 -1.40 -18.07
CA TYR A 104 -2.00 -0.58 -17.36
C TYR A 104 -0.73 -1.34 -16.98
N TYR A 105 -0.71 -2.67 -17.07
CA TYR A 105 0.47 -3.45 -16.68
C TYR A 105 1.59 -3.36 -17.71
N GLU A 106 2.83 -3.27 -17.19
CA GLU A 106 4.01 -3.57 -17.97
C GLU A 106 4.08 -5.08 -18.26
N GLU A 107 5.05 -5.50 -19.07
CA GLU A 107 5.17 -6.90 -19.46
C GLU A 107 5.35 -7.87 -18.27
N ASP A 108 5.91 -7.40 -17.17
CA ASP A 108 6.11 -8.23 -15.98
C ASP A 108 4.80 -8.55 -15.22
N GLY A 109 3.70 -7.89 -15.57
CA GLY A 109 2.41 -8.09 -14.90
C GLY A 109 2.33 -7.57 -13.47
N ILE A 110 3.33 -6.83 -13.02
CA ILE A 110 3.44 -6.26 -11.67
C ILE A 110 3.48 -4.74 -11.73
N HIS A 111 4.43 -4.18 -12.46
CA HIS A 111 4.60 -2.74 -12.58
C HIS A 111 3.60 -2.14 -13.55
N PHE A 112 3.30 -0.85 -13.36
CA PHE A 112 2.33 -0.14 -14.19
C PHE A 112 3.02 0.77 -15.19
N LYS A 113 2.36 0.96 -16.34
CA LYS A 113 2.77 1.94 -17.33
C LYS A 113 2.56 3.36 -16.78
N ALA A 114 3.28 4.31 -17.40
CA ALA A 114 3.30 5.69 -16.92
C ALA A 114 1.90 6.33 -16.84
N ASP A 115 0.99 5.98 -17.75
CA ASP A 115 -0.36 6.55 -17.80
C ASP A 115 -1.28 6.11 -16.66
N PHE A 116 -0.90 5.11 -15.87
CA PHE A 116 -1.63 4.74 -14.66
C PHE A 116 -1.39 5.73 -13.50
N TYR A 117 -0.19 6.24 -13.36
CA TYR A 117 0.20 7.04 -12.19
C TYR A 117 -0.62 8.32 -11.99
N PRO A 118 -0.98 9.10 -13.03
CA PRO A 118 -1.86 10.24 -12.84
C PRO A 118 -3.23 9.89 -12.27
N ILE A 119 -3.77 8.73 -12.62
CA ILE A 119 -5.06 8.23 -12.11
C ILE A 119 -4.96 7.98 -10.60
N TRP A 120 -3.89 7.32 -10.18
CA TRP A 120 -3.64 7.02 -8.77
C TRP A 120 -3.38 8.28 -7.95
N LEU A 121 -2.53 9.18 -8.47
CA LEU A 121 -2.23 10.45 -7.80
C LEU A 121 -3.48 11.32 -7.63
N LYS A 122 -4.35 11.36 -8.64
CA LYS A 122 -5.63 12.09 -8.55
C LYS A 122 -6.51 11.54 -7.44
N ARG A 123 -6.60 10.21 -7.33
CA ARG A 123 -7.39 9.59 -6.27
C ARG A 123 -6.86 9.93 -4.88
N MET A 124 -5.54 9.86 -4.70
CA MET A 124 -4.93 10.21 -3.42
C MET A 124 -5.19 11.68 -3.07
N ALA A 125 -5.05 12.59 -4.04
CA ALA A 125 -5.31 14.00 -3.83
C ALA A 125 -6.78 14.27 -3.46
N GLU A 126 -7.73 13.60 -4.11
CA GLU A 126 -9.16 13.74 -3.82
C GLU A 126 -9.50 13.25 -2.40
N VAL A 127 -8.95 12.11 -1.99
CA VAL A 127 -9.22 11.54 -0.66
C VAL A 127 -8.64 12.42 0.44
N ALA A 128 -7.46 12.99 0.24
CA ALA A 128 -6.79 13.86 1.21
C ALA A 128 -7.22 15.34 1.09
N THR A 129 -8.10 15.66 0.16
CA THR A 129 -8.57 17.05 -0.11
C THR A 129 -7.41 18.00 -0.44
N LEU A 130 -6.48 17.51 -1.23
CA LEU A 130 -5.32 18.32 -1.67
C LEU A 130 -5.59 19.09 -2.96
#